data_8d9f22e8c1a363c6adf8dd3c5c1ec33a
#
_entry.id   8d9f22e8c1a363c6adf8dd3c5c1ec33a
#
_cell.length_a   1.000
_cell.length_b   1.000
_cell.length_c   1.000
_cell.angle_alpha   90.00
_cell.angle_beta   90.00
_cell.angle_gamma   90.00
#
_symmetry.space_group_name_H-M   'P 1'
#
loop_
_entity.id
_entity.type
_entity.pdbx_description
1 polymer ?
#
loop_
_entity_poly.entity_id
_entity_poly.type
_entity_poly.pdbx_seq_one_letter_code
_entity_poly.pdbx_strand_id
1 'polypeptide(L)'
;MESQEMLKIAANALNGKKARQLKALKIDDLTTLADYFVIATATSSTHVRALADEVEEKLKQQSVEPHHIEGKSTGWIVLDYTSVIVHVFTPGEREFYNLDSMWSDATEINLETILDEAEGD
;
A
#
# COMPACT_ATOMS: atom_id res chain seq x y z
N MET A 1 -0.18 13.92 10.32
CA MET A 1 0.64 12.69 10.50
C MET A 1 1.76 12.66 9.48
N GLU A 2 2.94 12.31 9.91
CA GLU A 2 4.09 12.21 9.04
C GLU A 2 3.91 11.09 8.00
N SER A 3 4.45 11.28 6.80
CA SER A 3 4.32 10.28 5.74
C SER A 3 4.96 8.94 6.13
N GLN A 4 6.06 8.96 6.89
CA GLN A 4 6.70 7.74 7.36
C GLN A 4 5.79 6.95 8.29
N GLU A 5 5.03 7.63 9.15
CA GLU A 5 4.09 6.96 10.04
C GLU A 5 2.92 6.35 9.26
N MET A 6 2.40 7.09 8.26
CA MET A 6 1.35 6.56 7.40
C MET A 6 1.83 5.33 6.63
N LEU A 7 3.05 5.39 6.11
CA LEU A 7 3.67 4.27 5.42
C LEU A 7 3.72 3.04 6.32
N LYS A 8 4.18 3.21 7.54
CA LYS A 8 4.29 2.11 8.49
C LYS A 8 2.92 1.50 8.80
N ILE A 9 1.93 2.34 9.06
CA ILE A 9 0.57 1.87 9.37
C ILE A 9 -0.02 1.12 8.18
N ALA A 10 0.11 1.67 6.98
CA ALA A 10 -0.43 1.03 5.78
C ALA A 10 0.25 -0.32 5.51
N ALA A 11 1.57 -0.36 5.60
CA ALA A 11 2.32 -1.60 5.36
C ALA A 11 1.96 -2.68 6.38
N ASN A 12 1.84 -2.31 7.66
CA ASN A 12 1.46 -3.26 8.70
C ASN A 12 0.03 -3.75 8.54
N ALA A 13 -0.89 -2.87 8.13
CA ALA A 13 -2.28 -3.26 7.86
C ALA A 13 -2.33 -4.33 6.77
N LEU A 14 -1.61 -4.09 5.68
CA LEU A 14 -1.57 -5.02 4.55
C LEU A 14 -0.92 -6.35 4.95
N ASN A 15 0.21 -6.28 5.65
CA ASN A 15 0.91 -7.47 6.09
C ASN A 15 0.07 -8.29 7.06
N GLY A 16 -0.65 -7.65 7.97
CA GLY A 16 -1.52 -8.32 8.94
C GLY A 16 -2.68 -9.05 8.31
N LYS A 17 -3.10 -8.64 7.11
CA LYS A 17 -4.15 -9.32 6.33
C LYS A 17 -3.57 -10.18 5.22
N LYS A 18 -2.29 -10.55 5.34
CA LYS A 18 -1.63 -11.52 4.48
C LYS A 18 -1.50 -11.10 3.01
N ALA A 19 -1.27 -9.81 2.79
CA ALA A 19 -0.94 -9.32 1.46
C ALA A 19 0.32 -10.02 0.95
N ARG A 20 0.37 -10.26 -0.35
CA ARG A 20 1.51 -10.86 -1.00
C ARG A 20 2.29 -9.82 -1.76
N GLN A 21 3.56 -10.10 -2.03
CA GLN A 21 4.44 -9.24 -2.83
C GLN A 21 4.38 -7.79 -2.36
N LEU A 22 4.34 -7.59 -1.05
CA LEU A 22 4.28 -6.27 -0.45
C LEU A 22 5.58 -5.53 -0.74
N LYS A 23 5.45 -4.28 -1.21
CA LYS A 23 6.60 -3.46 -1.56
C LYS A 23 6.31 -2.02 -1.15
N ALA A 24 7.29 -1.36 -0.56
CA ALA A 24 7.22 0.05 -0.23
C ALA A 24 8.34 0.77 -0.97
N LEU A 25 7.99 1.84 -1.67
CA LEU A 25 8.93 2.61 -2.49
C LEU A 25 8.96 4.05 -2.06
N LYS A 26 10.17 4.59 -1.92
CA LYS A 26 10.38 6.02 -1.70
C LYS A 26 10.49 6.66 -3.07
N ILE A 27 9.56 7.55 -3.40
CA ILE A 27 9.45 8.11 -4.76
C ILE A 27 9.62 9.62 -4.80
N ASP A 28 9.83 10.28 -3.67
CA ASP A 28 9.89 11.74 -3.61
C ASP A 28 11.06 12.33 -4.42
N ASP A 29 12.10 11.54 -4.70
CA ASP A 29 13.21 11.98 -5.53
C ASP A 29 12.88 11.93 -7.03
N LEU A 30 11.83 11.18 -7.41
CA LEU A 30 11.48 10.96 -8.81
C LEU A 30 10.24 11.75 -9.24
N THR A 31 9.41 12.17 -8.29
CA THR A 31 8.16 12.84 -8.59
C THR A 31 7.73 13.69 -7.42
N THR A 32 6.90 14.70 -7.71
CA THR A 32 6.24 15.50 -6.68
C THR A 32 4.86 14.94 -6.30
N LEU A 33 4.47 13.82 -6.90
CA LEU A 33 3.14 13.22 -6.74
C LEU A 33 2.89 12.77 -5.29
N ALA A 34 3.88 12.12 -4.69
CA ALA A 34 3.78 11.61 -3.33
C ALA A 34 5.19 11.32 -2.80
N ASP A 35 5.29 11.01 -1.52
CA ASP A 35 6.57 10.62 -0.91
C ASP A 35 6.81 9.12 -1.05
N TYR A 36 5.75 8.31 -0.90
CA TYR A 36 5.84 6.86 -0.90
C TYR A 36 4.71 6.21 -1.68
N PHE A 37 5.03 5.10 -2.33
CA PHE A 37 4.06 4.14 -2.83
C PHE A 37 4.13 2.89 -1.97
N VAL A 38 2.98 2.29 -1.70
CA VAL A 38 2.90 0.94 -1.14
C VAL A 38 2.14 0.10 -2.15
N ILE A 39 2.71 -1.03 -2.55
CA ILE A 39 2.11 -1.91 -3.54
C ILE A 39 1.93 -3.29 -2.91
N ALA A 40 0.74 -3.84 -3.02
CA ALA A 40 0.42 -5.14 -2.44
C ALA A 40 -0.43 -5.94 -3.42
N THR A 41 -0.32 -7.26 -3.34
CA THR A 41 -1.10 -8.19 -4.14
C THR A 41 -2.00 -9.00 -3.23
N ALA A 42 -3.26 -9.09 -3.61
CA ALA A 42 -4.27 -9.92 -2.95
C ALA A 42 -4.36 -11.28 -3.65
N THR A 43 -5.03 -12.23 -3.01
CA THR A 43 -5.23 -13.56 -3.60
C THR A 43 -6.51 -13.65 -4.43
N SER A 44 -7.42 -12.68 -4.28
CA SER A 44 -8.71 -12.66 -4.96
C SER A 44 -9.29 -11.25 -4.93
N SER A 45 -10.37 -11.04 -5.67
CA SER A 45 -11.07 -9.74 -5.64
C SER A 45 -11.66 -9.42 -4.26
N THR A 46 -12.12 -10.43 -3.54
CA THR A 46 -12.60 -10.25 -2.17
C THR A 46 -11.44 -9.82 -1.26
N HIS A 47 -10.26 -10.42 -1.43
CA HIS A 47 -9.09 -10.08 -0.64
C HIS A 47 -8.59 -8.66 -0.95
N VAL A 48 -8.68 -8.22 -2.21
CA VAL A 48 -8.34 -6.83 -2.58
C VAL A 48 -9.14 -5.85 -1.73
N ARG A 49 -10.44 -6.08 -1.64
CA ARG A 49 -11.32 -5.21 -0.86
C ARG A 49 -11.00 -5.28 0.63
N ALA A 50 -10.75 -6.48 1.14
CA ALA A 50 -10.39 -6.64 2.56
C ALA A 50 -9.08 -5.91 2.91
N LEU A 51 -8.09 -5.98 2.03
CA LEU A 51 -6.83 -5.27 2.23
C LEU A 51 -7.03 -3.75 2.23
N ALA A 52 -7.79 -3.24 1.26
CA ALA A 52 -8.07 -1.81 1.18
C ALA A 52 -8.83 -1.33 2.42
N ASP A 53 -9.83 -2.09 2.85
CA ASP A 53 -10.63 -1.74 4.03
C ASP A 53 -9.77 -1.72 5.29
N GLU A 54 -8.83 -2.63 5.41
CA GLU A 54 -7.95 -2.67 6.58
C GLU A 54 -7.03 -1.45 6.64
N VAL A 55 -6.47 -1.05 5.50
CA VAL A 55 -5.64 0.17 5.44
C VAL A 55 -6.48 1.37 5.86
N GLU A 56 -7.67 1.49 5.29
CA GLU A 56 -8.56 2.61 5.58
C GLU A 56 -8.92 2.65 7.06
N GLU A 57 -9.26 1.49 7.65
CA GLU A 57 -9.64 1.40 9.06
C GLU A 57 -8.48 1.78 10.00
N LYS A 58 -7.29 1.26 9.74
CA LYS A 58 -6.14 1.53 10.59
C LYS A 58 -5.73 3.00 10.57
N LEU A 59 -5.78 3.63 9.41
CA LEU A 59 -5.47 5.05 9.31
C LEU A 59 -6.58 5.91 9.90
N LYS A 60 -7.83 5.47 9.77
CA LYS A 60 -8.95 6.17 10.39
C LYS A 60 -8.83 6.20 11.92
N GLN A 61 -8.31 5.13 12.52
CA GLN A 61 -8.05 5.09 13.96
C GLN A 61 -7.07 6.18 14.39
N GLN A 62 -6.25 6.66 13.48
CA GLN A 62 -5.32 7.76 13.71
C GLN A 62 -5.88 9.09 13.19
N SER A 63 -7.17 9.15 12.91
CA SER A 63 -7.85 10.35 12.39
C SER A 63 -7.33 10.76 11.00
N VAL A 64 -6.86 9.79 10.21
CA VAL A 64 -6.36 10.04 8.84
C VAL A 64 -7.37 9.45 7.84
N GLU A 65 -7.92 10.33 7.00
CA GLU A 65 -8.85 9.93 5.95
C GLU A 65 -8.16 10.03 4.59
N PRO A 66 -8.49 9.16 3.64
CA PRO A 66 -7.92 9.28 2.31
C PRO A 66 -8.45 10.52 1.60
N HIS A 67 -7.62 11.11 0.75
CA HIS A 67 -8.05 12.19 -0.14
C HIS A 67 -9.11 11.66 -1.10
N HIS A 68 -8.86 10.49 -1.69
CA HIS A 68 -9.88 9.73 -2.39
C HIS A 68 -9.45 8.27 -2.56
N ILE A 69 -10.43 7.44 -2.91
CA ILE A 69 -10.22 6.01 -3.16
C ILE A 69 -10.85 5.70 -4.52
N GLU A 70 -10.12 5.00 -5.38
CA GLU A 70 -10.60 4.62 -6.70
C GLU A 70 -10.51 3.12 -6.89
N GLY A 71 -11.37 2.59 -7.77
CA GLY A 71 -11.28 1.21 -8.24
C GLY A 71 -11.91 0.18 -7.33
N LYS A 72 -12.81 0.56 -6.42
CA LYS A 72 -13.38 -0.38 -5.43
C LYS A 72 -14.07 -1.60 -6.03
N SER A 73 -14.49 -1.52 -7.29
CA SER A 73 -15.16 -2.65 -7.96
C SER A 73 -14.27 -3.36 -8.98
N THR A 74 -12.99 -3.05 -8.99
CA THR A 74 -12.04 -3.63 -9.94
C THR A 74 -10.97 -4.44 -9.21
N GLY A 75 -10.07 -5.03 -9.97
CA GLY A 75 -8.91 -5.74 -9.42
C GLY A 75 -7.75 -4.83 -9.01
N TRP A 76 -7.96 -3.54 -8.98
CA TRP A 76 -6.93 -2.55 -8.60
C TRP A 76 -7.60 -1.42 -7.82
N ILE A 77 -7.33 -1.36 -6.52
CA ILE A 77 -7.82 -0.27 -5.67
C ILE A 77 -6.65 0.64 -5.33
N VAL A 78 -6.86 1.94 -5.47
CA VAL A 78 -5.89 2.97 -5.11
C VAL A 78 -6.45 3.76 -3.95
N LEU A 79 -5.67 3.84 -2.85
CA LEU A 79 -6.02 4.67 -1.70
C LEU A 79 -5.02 5.83 -1.68
N ASP A 80 -5.51 7.02 -1.96
CA ASP A 80 -4.68 8.22 -2.07
C ASP A 80 -4.73 9.02 -0.77
N TYR A 81 -3.62 9.00 -0.04
CA TYR A 81 -3.46 9.79 1.19
C TYR A 81 -2.56 11.00 0.96
N THR A 82 -2.41 11.43 -0.27
CA THR A 82 -1.60 12.56 -0.72
C THR A 82 -0.10 12.26 -0.64
N SER A 83 0.48 12.11 0.54
CA SER A 83 1.91 11.82 0.68
C SER A 83 2.23 10.34 0.55
N VAL A 84 1.24 9.47 0.77
CA VAL A 84 1.39 8.01 0.60
C VAL A 84 0.23 7.54 -0.27
N ILE A 85 0.55 6.80 -1.32
CA ILE A 85 -0.45 6.21 -2.20
C ILE A 85 -0.31 4.70 -2.12
N VAL A 86 -1.42 4.03 -1.77
CA VAL A 86 -1.45 2.57 -1.59
C VAL A 86 -2.13 1.95 -2.79
N HIS A 87 -1.47 0.98 -3.41
CA HIS A 87 -2.00 0.23 -4.56
C HIS A 87 -2.22 -1.22 -4.14
N VAL A 88 -3.44 -1.71 -4.32
CA VAL A 88 -3.78 -3.10 -4.01
C VAL A 88 -4.30 -3.76 -5.28
N PHE A 89 -3.67 -4.84 -5.70
CA PHE A 89 -3.96 -5.52 -6.97
C PHE A 89 -4.35 -6.97 -6.76
N THR A 90 -5.16 -7.51 -7.68
CA THR A 90 -5.17 -8.95 -7.92
C THR A 90 -3.87 -9.34 -8.63
N PRO A 91 -3.46 -10.63 -8.63
CA PRO A 91 -2.20 -11.02 -9.27
C PRO A 91 -2.14 -10.64 -10.75
N GLY A 92 -3.22 -10.86 -11.48
CA GLY A 92 -3.25 -10.51 -12.91
C GLY A 92 -3.10 -9.02 -13.16
N GLU A 93 -3.77 -8.20 -12.35
CA GLU A 93 -3.68 -6.74 -12.51
C GLU A 93 -2.30 -6.23 -12.11
N ARG A 94 -1.67 -6.80 -11.07
CA ARG A 94 -0.30 -6.46 -10.68
C ARG A 94 0.66 -6.65 -11.83
N GLU A 95 0.56 -7.80 -12.49
CA GLU A 95 1.42 -8.14 -13.63
C GLU A 95 1.11 -7.24 -14.83
N PHE A 96 -0.18 -7.05 -15.12
CA PHE A 96 -0.59 -6.29 -16.29
C PHE A 96 -0.14 -4.82 -16.22
N TYR A 97 -0.40 -4.14 -15.12
CA TYR A 97 -0.03 -2.72 -14.98
C TYR A 97 1.44 -2.52 -14.67
N ASN A 98 2.06 -3.49 -14.00
CA ASN A 98 3.50 -3.55 -13.79
C ASN A 98 4.11 -2.25 -13.26
N LEU A 99 3.56 -1.71 -12.19
CA LEU A 99 4.10 -0.51 -11.54
C LEU A 99 5.53 -0.74 -11.05
N ASP A 100 5.87 -1.99 -10.71
CA ASP A 100 7.22 -2.35 -10.28
C ASP A 100 8.27 -1.94 -11.31
N SER A 101 7.97 -2.20 -12.59
CA SER A 101 8.88 -1.83 -13.68
C SER A 101 8.88 -0.32 -13.90
N MET A 102 7.70 0.30 -13.86
CA MET A 102 7.55 1.75 -14.07
C MET A 102 8.35 2.54 -13.03
N TRP A 103 8.38 2.06 -11.78
CA TRP A 103 9.05 2.73 -10.68
C TRP A 103 10.33 2.01 -10.24
N SER A 104 10.99 1.32 -11.18
CA SER A 104 12.19 0.54 -10.87
C SER A 104 13.36 1.39 -10.38
N ASP A 105 13.37 2.69 -10.69
CA ASP A 105 14.40 3.61 -10.22
C ASP A 105 14.14 4.14 -8.79
N ALA A 106 12.99 3.82 -8.21
CA ALA A 106 12.67 4.26 -6.86
C ALA A 106 13.47 3.46 -5.83
N THR A 107 13.73 4.09 -4.70
CA THR A 107 14.39 3.40 -3.59
C THR A 107 13.39 2.48 -2.90
N GLU A 108 13.68 1.20 -2.88
CA GLU A 108 12.83 0.24 -2.17
C GLU A 108 13.14 0.30 -0.67
N ILE A 109 12.08 0.44 0.13
CA ILE A 109 12.21 0.47 1.59
C ILE A 109 12.33 -0.97 2.09
N ASN A 110 13.29 -1.23 2.96
CA ASN A 110 13.42 -2.53 3.60
C ASN A 110 12.25 -2.72 4.57
N LEU A 111 11.35 -3.63 4.23
CA LEU A 111 10.14 -3.86 5.02
C LEU A 111 10.44 -4.28 6.46
N GLU A 112 11.59 -4.92 6.70
CA GLU A 112 11.97 -5.32 8.06
C GLU A 112 12.12 -4.12 8.99
N THR A 113 12.38 -2.94 8.43
CA THR A 113 12.55 -1.72 9.25
C THR A 113 11.22 -1.09 9.64
N ILE A 114 10.12 -1.44 8.98
CA ILE A 114 8.82 -0.79 9.20
C ILE A 114 7.72 -1.75 9.62
N LEU A 115 7.86 -3.05 9.36
CA LEU A 115 6.85 -4.03 9.77
C LEU A 115 7.06 -4.42 11.22
N ASP A 116 5.94 -4.56 11.94
CA ASP A 116 5.96 -5.06 13.30
C ASP A 116 6.29 -6.55 13.28
N GLU A 117 6.89 -7.04 14.36
CA GLU A 117 7.16 -8.46 14.48
C GLU A 117 5.86 -9.24 14.51
N ALA A 118 5.88 -10.45 13.96
CA ALA A 118 4.71 -11.31 13.97
C ALA A 118 4.35 -11.68 15.42
N GLU A 119 3.09 -11.42 15.77
CA GLU A 119 2.59 -11.66 17.10
C GLU A 119 2.28 -13.13 17.33
N GLY A 120 2.71 -13.66 18.47
CA GLY A 120 2.32 -15.00 18.89
C GLY A 120 2.87 -16.13 18.04
N ASP A 121 3.87 -15.87 17.27
CA ASP A 121 4.49 -16.90 16.42
C ASP A 121 5.51 -17.70 17.20
#